data_277de708098e49f440a399ba36b682d8
#
_entry.id   277de708098e49f440a399ba36b682d8
#
_cell.length_a   1.000
_cell.length_b   1.000
_cell.length_c   1.000
_cell.angle_alpha   90.00
_cell.angle_beta   90.00
_cell.angle_gamma   90.00
#
_symmetry.space_group_name_H-M   'P 1'
#
loop_
_entity.id
_entity.type
_entity.pdbx_description
1 polymer ?
#
loop_
_entity_poly.entity_id
_entity_poly.type
_entity_poly.pdbx_seq_one_letter_code
_entity_poly.pdbx_strand_id
1 'polypeptide(L)'
;MKLSNEITVKLKCTVEEICKILESKGFQFVERYLLDDIYYIPNTINIKNMSERDILSKAIILRNVEGYIPNKYRESKLTYKKKEIDQEGNIVKQSKVDCKIIDSNDGKKFLEAIDYKAIMQIKEIDYIYKKNELQICVKDVLNGDK
;
A
#
# COMPACT_ATOMS: atom_id res chain seq x y z
N MET A 1 12.41 -2.29 10.82
CA MET A 1 11.98 -1.20 9.92
C MET A 1 12.68 -1.33 8.57
N LYS A 2 11.94 -1.22 7.49
CA LYS A 2 12.50 -1.41 6.14
C LYS A 2 12.59 -0.08 5.41
N LEU A 3 13.76 0.26 4.90
CA LEU A 3 13.97 1.44 4.07
C LEU A 3 13.77 1.06 2.61
N SER A 4 13.15 1.94 1.84
CA SER A 4 12.95 1.73 0.41
C SER A 4 12.98 3.03 -0.36
N ASN A 5 13.44 2.95 -1.61
CA ASN A 5 13.30 4.02 -2.59
C ASN A 5 12.24 3.58 -3.58
N GLU A 6 11.21 4.39 -3.71
CA GLU A 6 10.04 4.03 -4.50
C GLU A 6 9.58 5.22 -5.32
N ILE A 7 9.37 4.99 -6.61
CA ILE A 7 8.82 5.98 -7.52
C ILE A 7 7.51 5.44 -8.04
N THR A 8 6.44 6.22 -7.89
CA THR A 8 5.11 5.84 -8.37
C THR A 8 4.68 6.76 -9.50
N VAL A 9 4.25 6.18 -10.60
CA VAL A 9 3.72 6.93 -11.74
C VAL A 9 2.36 6.38 -12.14
N LYS A 10 1.50 7.25 -12.64
CA LYS A 10 0.19 6.86 -13.13
C LYS A 10 0.27 6.58 -14.62
N LEU A 11 -0.24 5.43 -15.04
CA LEU A 11 -0.21 5.03 -16.46
C LEU A 11 -1.60 5.12 -17.07
N LYS A 12 -1.64 5.36 -18.38
CA LYS A 12 -2.88 5.44 -19.16
C LYS A 12 -3.13 4.19 -20.00
N CYS A 13 -2.32 3.16 -19.86
CA CYS A 13 -2.51 1.90 -20.57
C CYS A 13 -3.24 0.89 -19.69
N THR A 14 -3.69 -0.21 -20.29
CA THR A 14 -4.30 -1.30 -19.53
C THR A 14 -3.22 -2.11 -18.82
N VAL A 15 -3.62 -2.86 -17.79
CA VAL A 15 -2.72 -3.77 -17.08
C VAL A 15 -2.11 -4.78 -18.05
N GLU A 16 -2.93 -5.32 -18.95
CA GLU A 16 -2.48 -6.29 -19.95
C GLU A 16 -1.39 -5.71 -20.85
N GLU A 17 -1.58 -4.48 -21.31
CA GLU A 17 -0.60 -3.81 -22.18
C GLU A 17 0.73 -3.59 -21.46
N ILE A 18 0.71 -3.07 -20.24
CA ILE A 18 1.95 -2.81 -19.49
C ILE A 18 2.67 -4.09 -19.15
N CYS A 19 1.94 -5.15 -18.80
CA CYS A 19 2.56 -6.45 -18.52
C CYS A 19 3.27 -7.02 -19.75
N LYS A 20 2.67 -6.90 -20.92
CA LYS A 20 3.31 -7.32 -22.18
C LYS A 20 4.57 -6.52 -22.47
N ILE A 21 4.54 -5.22 -22.23
CA ILE A 21 5.72 -4.35 -22.41
C ILE A 21 6.84 -4.79 -21.47
N LEU A 22 6.55 -5.03 -20.21
CA LEU A 22 7.55 -5.46 -19.24
C LEU A 22 8.17 -6.80 -19.63
N GLU A 23 7.36 -7.75 -20.06
CA GLU A 23 7.86 -9.04 -20.52
C GLU A 23 8.76 -8.90 -21.76
N SER A 24 8.39 -8.02 -22.69
CA SER A 24 9.20 -7.75 -23.87
C SER A 24 10.56 -7.14 -23.56
N LYS A 25 10.68 -6.47 -22.41
CA LYS A 25 11.92 -5.85 -21.95
C LYS A 25 12.72 -6.74 -21.01
N GLY A 26 12.32 -7.99 -20.87
CA GLY A 26 13.06 -8.98 -20.09
C GLY A 26 12.68 -9.06 -18.64
N PHE A 27 11.62 -8.40 -18.21
CA PHE A 27 11.11 -8.53 -16.85
C PHE A 27 10.36 -9.84 -16.72
N GLN A 28 10.53 -10.51 -15.59
CA GLN A 28 9.88 -11.77 -15.30
C GLN A 28 8.78 -11.58 -14.27
N PHE A 29 7.63 -12.20 -14.52
CA PHE A 29 6.52 -12.20 -13.57
C PHE A 29 6.89 -12.99 -12.32
N VAL A 30 6.62 -12.42 -11.15
CA VAL A 30 6.93 -13.05 -9.86
C VAL A 30 5.67 -13.49 -9.15
N GLU A 31 4.72 -12.57 -8.94
CA GLU A 31 3.50 -12.88 -8.21
C GLU A 31 2.37 -11.90 -8.49
N ARG A 32 1.17 -12.35 -8.18
CA ARG A 32 -0.05 -11.53 -8.22
C ARG A 32 -0.82 -11.74 -6.93
N TYR A 33 -1.28 -10.65 -6.33
CA TYR A 33 -2.08 -10.70 -5.11
C TYR A 33 -3.05 -9.54 -5.02
N LEU A 34 -4.09 -9.73 -4.22
CA LEU A 34 -5.05 -8.67 -3.89
C LEU A 34 -4.62 -8.00 -2.59
N LEU A 35 -4.57 -6.68 -2.60
CA LEU A 35 -4.45 -5.87 -1.39
C LEU A 35 -5.79 -5.24 -1.07
N ASP A 36 -6.19 -5.32 0.19
CA ASP A 36 -7.36 -4.62 0.72
C ASP A 36 -6.87 -3.82 1.92
N ASP A 37 -6.70 -2.52 1.71
CA ASP A 37 -6.14 -1.61 2.69
C ASP A 37 -7.23 -0.71 3.26
N ILE A 38 -7.38 -0.71 4.58
CA ILE A 38 -8.26 0.22 5.28
C ILE A 38 -7.37 1.18 6.07
N TYR A 39 -7.55 2.47 5.85
CA TYR A 39 -6.75 3.53 6.47
C TYR A 39 -7.46 4.04 7.70
N TYR A 40 -6.76 4.02 8.83
CA TYR A 40 -7.27 4.47 10.13
C TYR A 40 -6.45 5.66 10.62
N ILE A 41 -7.13 6.66 11.16
CA ILE A 41 -6.48 7.82 11.79
C ILE A 41 -7.06 8.05 13.20
N PRO A 42 -6.32 8.76 14.08
CA PRO A 42 -6.88 9.12 15.38
C PRO A 42 -8.18 9.91 15.27
N ASN A 43 -9.16 9.61 16.11
CA ASN A 43 -10.45 10.33 16.13
C ASN A 43 -10.31 11.82 16.38
N THR A 44 -9.22 12.22 17.04
CA THR A 44 -8.98 13.62 17.41
C THR A 44 -8.53 14.49 16.23
N ILE A 45 -8.16 13.88 15.12
CA ILE A 45 -7.69 14.62 13.94
C ILE A 45 -8.89 15.18 13.16
N ASN A 46 -8.86 16.49 12.92
CA ASN A 46 -9.84 17.16 12.08
C ASN A 46 -9.35 17.15 10.63
N ILE A 47 -9.92 16.28 9.82
CA ILE A 47 -9.51 16.09 8.43
C ILE A 47 -9.86 17.26 7.51
N LYS A 48 -10.77 18.12 7.94
CA LYS A 48 -11.22 19.26 7.11
C LYS A 48 -10.13 20.28 6.84
N ASN A 49 -9.16 20.39 7.75
CA ASN A 49 -8.09 21.37 7.66
C ASN A 49 -6.75 20.74 7.27
N MET A 50 -6.76 19.49 6.82
CA MET A 50 -5.54 18.75 6.49
C MET A 50 -5.51 18.37 5.02
N SER A 51 -4.31 18.42 4.42
CA SER A 51 -4.13 17.90 3.09
C SER A 51 -4.25 16.38 3.11
N GLU A 52 -4.58 15.78 1.97
CA GLU A 52 -4.64 14.32 1.85
C GLU A 52 -3.31 13.68 2.25
N ARG A 53 -2.21 14.30 1.85
CA ARG A 53 -0.85 13.84 2.20
C ARG A 53 -0.63 13.81 3.71
N ASP A 54 -1.06 14.86 4.42
CA ASP A 54 -0.91 14.93 5.88
C ASP A 54 -1.76 13.87 6.57
N ILE A 55 -2.98 13.66 6.09
CA ILE A 55 -3.87 12.63 6.64
C ILE A 55 -3.22 11.25 6.45
N LEU A 56 -2.77 10.95 5.25
CA LEU A 56 -2.17 9.64 4.94
C LEU A 56 -0.86 9.41 5.67
N SER A 57 -0.10 10.48 5.98
CA SER A 57 1.14 10.36 6.73
C SER A 57 0.95 9.93 8.18
N LYS A 58 -0.28 10.09 8.72
CA LYS A 58 -0.62 9.74 10.10
C LYS A 58 -1.44 8.45 10.19
N ALA A 59 -1.72 7.84 9.06
CA ALA A 59 -2.60 6.68 9.03
C ALA A 59 -1.88 5.38 9.39
N ILE A 60 -2.61 4.53 10.09
CA ILE A 60 -2.25 3.12 10.24
C ILE A 60 -3.09 2.35 9.23
N ILE A 61 -2.46 1.51 8.44
CA ILE A 61 -3.14 0.72 7.43
C ILE A 61 -3.40 -0.68 7.98
N LEU A 62 -4.66 -1.07 8.00
CA LEU A 62 -5.02 -2.47 8.21
C LEU A 62 -5.03 -3.13 6.84
N ARG A 63 -4.00 -3.92 6.58
CA ARG A 63 -3.78 -4.52 5.26
C ARG A 63 -4.14 -5.99 5.28
N ASN A 64 -5.01 -6.38 4.35
CA ASN A 64 -5.32 -7.77 4.09
C ASN A 64 -4.76 -8.13 2.72
N VAL A 65 -4.01 -9.21 2.66
CA VAL A 65 -3.37 -9.70 1.42
C VAL A 65 -3.96 -11.07 1.09
N GLU A 66 -4.37 -11.24 -0.15
CA GLU A 66 -4.81 -12.53 -0.66
C GLU A 66 -3.96 -12.88 -1.89
N GLY A 67 -3.07 -13.84 -1.73
CA GLY A 67 -2.20 -14.29 -2.82
C GLY A 67 -2.97 -15.13 -3.82
N TYR A 68 -2.67 -14.95 -5.12
CA TYR A 68 -3.27 -15.70 -6.20
C TYR A 68 -2.26 -16.60 -6.92
N ILE A 69 -1.14 -16.03 -7.33
CA ILE A 69 -0.10 -16.70 -8.11
C ILE A 69 1.26 -16.29 -7.56
N PRO A 70 2.22 -17.19 -7.34
CA PRO A 70 2.16 -18.62 -7.58
C PRO A 70 1.44 -19.40 -6.50
N ASN A 71 1.22 -18.80 -5.32
CA ASN A 71 0.63 -19.48 -4.18
C ASN A 71 -0.60 -18.73 -3.67
N LYS A 72 -1.58 -19.50 -3.22
CA LYS A 72 -2.73 -18.94 -2.53
C LYS A 72 -2.41 -18.85 -1.03
N TYR A 73 -2.57 -17.67 -0.47
CA TYR A 73 -2.38 -17.44 0.96
C TYR A 73 -3.22 -16.24 1.41
N ARG A 74 -3.41 -16.13 2.71
CA ARG A 74 -4.04 -14.96 3.31
C ARG A 74 -3.17 -14.45 4.45
N GLU A 75 -3.03 -13.14 4.52
CA GLU A 75 -2.23 -12.50 5.55
C GLU A 75 -2.91 -11.19 5.94
N SER A 76 -2.87 -10.89 7.24
CA SER A 76 -3.34 -9.60 7.75
C SER A 76 -2.23 -8.94 8.54
N LYS A 77 -2.12 -7.64 8.42
CA LYS A 77 -1.10 -6.89 9.15
C LYS A 77 -1.50 -5.43 9.34
N LEU A 78 -0.90 -4.83 10.36
CA LEU A 78 -0.94 -3.40 10.57
C LEU A 78 0.35 -2.82 9.99
N THR A 79 0.22 -1.78 9.19
CA THR A 79 1.33 -1.15 8.51
C THR A 79 1.36 0.34 8.82
N TYR A 80 2.53 0.85 9.16
CA TYR A 80 2.76 2.27 9.34
C TYR A 80 3.94 2.69 8.48
N LYS A 81 3.74 3.73 7.66
CA LYS A 81 4.79 4.30 6.82
C LYS A 81 5.25 5.61 7.42
N LYS A 82 6.49 5.65 7.88
CA LYS A 82 7.09 6.87 8.42
C LYS A 82 7.85 7.59 7.32
N LYS A 83 7.52 8.86 7.12
CA LYS A 83 8.17 9.70 6.12
C LYS A 83 8.87 10.86 6.80
N GLU A 84 10.13 11.10 6.43
CA GLU A 84 10.87 12.28 6.84
C GLU A 84 10.83 13.27 5.70
N ILE A 85 10.36 14.48 6.00
CA ILE A 85 10.15 15.53 5.00
C ILE A 85 11.10 16.67 5.32
N ASP A 86 11.79 17.20 4.28
CA ASP A 86 12.67 18.35 4.45
C ASP A 86 11.86 19.67 4.50
N GLN A 87 12.55 20.79 4.64
CA GLN A 87 11.92 22.10 4.75
C GLN A 87 11.17 22.51 3.48
N GLU A 88 11.52 21.90 2.34
CA GLU A 88 10.90 22.20 1.05
C GLU A 88 9.71 21.30 0.76
N GLY A 89 9.38 20.36 1.66
CA GLY A 89 8.28 19.45 1.50
C GLY A 89 8.62 18.17 0.72
N ASN A 90 9.89 17.94 0.43
CA ASN A 90 10.34 16.74 -0.27
C ASN A 90 10.54 15.58 0.71
N ILE A 91 10.19 14.39 0.28
CA ILE A 91 10.42 13.17 1.06
C ILE A 91 11.90 12.79 0.92
N VAL A 92 12.66 12.91 2.00
CA VAL A 92 14.09 12.58 2.01
C VAL A 92 14.35 11.17 2.50
N LYS A 93 13.38 10.60 3.25
CA LYS A 93 13.52 9.24 3.78
C LYS A 93 12.13 8.65 4.01
N GLN A 94 11.98 7.38 3.68
CA GLN A 94 10.75 6.65 3.93
C GLN A 94 11.08 5.29 4.53
N SER A 95 10.35 4.91 5.57
CA SER A 95 10.47 3.60 6.19
C SER A 95 9.09 3.02 6.45
N LYS A 96 9.02 1.69 6.58
CA LYS A 96 7.78 0.97 6.79
C LYS A 96 7.93 0.01 7.96
N VAL A 97 6.93 0.00 8.83
CA VAL A 97 6.83 -0.95 9.94
C VAL A 97 5.60 -1.80 9.71
N ASP A 98 5.79 -3.10 9.65
CA ASP A 98 4.71 -4.08 9.53
C ASP A 98 4.60 -4.90 10.80
N CYS A 99 3.36 -5.14 11.23
CA CYS A 99 3.05 -6.03 12.34
C CYS A 99 2.00 -7.04 11.87
N LYS A 100 2.39 -8.30 11.74
CA LYS A 100 1.44 -9.35 11.35
C LYS A 100 0.44 -9.60 12.47
N ILE A 101 -0.81 -9.79 12.10
CA ILE A 101 -1.88 -10.12 13.03
C ILE A 101 -2.59 -11.39 12.54
N ILE A 102 -3.15 -12.12 13.48
CA ILE A 102 -3.79 -13.40 13.17
C ILE A 102 -5.14 -13.18 12.49
N ASP A 103 -5.90 -12.20 12.98
CA ASP A 103 -7.27 -11.95 12.52
C ASP A 103 -7.49 -10.46 12.24
N SER A 104 -7.98 -10.16 11.04
CA SER A 104 -8.30 -8.80 10.63
C SER A 104 -9.32 -8.13 11.57
N ASN A 105 -10.30 -8.89 12.07
CA ASN A 105 -11.30 -8.34 12.99
C ASN A 105 -10.67 -7.89 14.31
N ASP A 106 -9.67 -8.61 14.80
CA ASP A 106 -8.95 -8.20 16.01
C ASP A 106 -8.18 -6.91 15.75
N GLY A 107 -7.63 -6.72 14.55
CA GLY A 107 -6.99 -5.48 14.16
C GLY A 107 -7.96 -4.30 14.19
N LYS A 108 -9.17 -4.50 13.66
CA LYS A 108 -10.22 -3.47 13.69
C LYS A 108 -10.60 -3.10 15.12
N LYS A 109 -10.82 -4.11 15.95
CA LYS A 109 -11.18 -3.89 17.37
C LYS A 109 -10.08 -3.16 18.13
N PHE A 110 -8.83 -3.52 17.86
CA PHE A 110 -7.68 -2.85 18.47
C PHE A 110 -7.65 -1.37 18.11
N LEU A 111 -7.78 -1.06 16.83
CA LEU A 111 -7.74 0.32 16.36
C LEU A 111 -8.90 1.15 16.91
N GLU A 112 -10.10 0.57 16.95
CA GLU A 112 -11.25 1.24 17.55
C GLU A 112 -11.05 1.46 19.07
N ALA A 113 -10.46 0.50 19.76
CA ALA A 113 -10.20 0.59 21.20
C ALA A 113 -9.23 1.71 21.55
N ILE A 114 -8.29 2.05 20.67
CA ILE A 114 -7.36 3.16 20.87
C ILE A 114 -7.87 4.46 20.23
N ASP A 115 -9.16 4.52 19.91
CA ASP A 115 -9.86 5.70 19.37
C ASP A 115 -9.38 6.12 17.99
N TYR A 116 -9.13 5.16 17.13
CA TYR A 116 -8.90 5.37 15.72
C TYR A 116 -10.18 5.12 14.93
N LYS A 117 -10.33 5.80 13.81
CA LYS A 117 -11.47 5.63 12.89
C LYS A 117 -11.00 5.35 11.48
N ALA A 118 -11.76 4.53 10.77
CA ALA A 118 -11.52 4.25 9.36
C ALA A 118 -11.96 5.44 8.52
N ILE A 119 -11.12 5.87 7.58
CA ILE A 119 -11.43 7.00 6.71
C ILE A 119 -11.46 6.64 5.24
N MET A 120 -10.84 5.54 4.84
CA MET A 120 -10.70 5.18 3.44
C MET A 120 -10.39 3.70 3.31
N GLN A 121 -10.86 3.10 2.22
CA GLN A 121 -10.53 1.72 1.86
C GLN A 121 -10.09 1.69 0.40
N ILE A 122 -8.97 1.07 0.13
CA ILE A 122 -8.45 0.90 -1.23
C ILE A 122 -8.22 -0.57 -1.48
N LYS A 123 -8.79 -1.08 -2.56
CA LYS A 123 -8.55 -2.45 -3.04
C LYS A 123 -7.81 -2.39 -4.35
N GLU A 124 -6.76 -3.18 -4.48
CA GLU A 124 -5.98 -3.24 -5.70
C GLU A 124 -5.43 -4.63 -5.93
N ILE A 125 -5.22 -4.97 -7.19
CA ILE A 125 -4.49 -6.18 -7.57
C ILE A 125 -3.10 -5.76 -7.99
N ASP A 126 -2.09 -6.34 -7.37
CA ASP A 126 -0.68 -6.04 -7.64
C ASP A 126 -0.06 -7.17 -8.46
N TYR A 127 0.69 -6.77 -9.48
CA TYR A 127 1.46 -7.67 -10.34
C TYR A 127 2.93 -7.32 -10.17
N ILE A 128 3.72 -8.24 -9.63
CA ILE A 128 5.14 -8.01 -9.36
C ILE A 128 5.99 -8.58 -10.48
N TYR A 129 6.85 -7.74 -11.02
CA TYR A 129 7.82 -8.11 -12.06
C TYR A 129 9.22 -7.77 -11.60
N LYS A 130 10.17 -8.60 -11.94
CA LYS A 130 11.58 -8.37 -11.60
C LYS A 130 12.49 -8.56 -12.79
N LYS A 131 13.54 -7.74 -12.84
CA LYS A 131 14.65 -7.89 -13.77
C LYS A 131 15.92 -7.47 -13.03
N ASN A 132 16.83 -8.43 -12.82
CA ASN A 132 18.02 -8.20 -12.01
C ASN A 132 17.61 -7.71 -10.60
N GLU A 133 18.07 -6.54 -10.19
CA GLU A 133 17.72 -5.96 -8.88
C GLU A 133 16.52 -5.02 -8.95
N LEU A 134 15.98 -4.79 -10.13
CA LEU A 134 14.82 -3.91 -10.29
C LEU A 134 13.53 -4.68 -10.06
N GLN A 135 12.65 -4.07 -9.31
CA GLN A 135 11.30 -4.59 -9.09
C GLN A 135 10.28 -3.55 -9.52
N ILE A 136 9.32 -3.98 -10.31
CA ILE A 136 8.20 -3.15 -10.73
C ILE A 136 6.92 -3.78 -10.21
N CYS A 137 6.09 -2.97 -9.56
CA CYS A 137 4.76 -3.36 -9.13
C CYS A 137 3.73 -2.63 -9.99
N VAL A 138 2.98 -3.39 -10.78
CA VAL A 138 1.86 -2.85 -11.55
C VAL A 138 0.61 -2.95 -10.67
N LYS A 139 -0.02 -1.81 -10.40
CA LYS A 139 -1.18 -1.74 -9.52
C LYS A 139 -2.45 -1.46 -10.31
N ASP A 140 -3.40 -2.38 -10.20
CA ASP A 140 -4.73 -2.21 -10.76
C ASP A 140 -5.69 -1.87 -9.63
N VAL A 141 -6.00 -0.59 -9.49
CA VAL A 141 -6.87 -0.11 -8.41
C VAL A 141 -8.32 -0.40 -8.77
N LEU A 142 -8.98 -1.19 -7.94
CA LEU A 142 -10.34 -1.66 -8.19
C LEU A 142 -11.42 -0.70 -7.70
N ASN A 143 -11.09 0.16 -6.73
CA ASN A 143 -12.01 1.14 -6.19
C ASN A 143 -11.28 2.44 -5.85
N GLY A 144 -12.02 3.52 -5.75
CA GLY A 144 -11.44 4.84 -5.50
C GLY A 144 -10.97 5.51 -6.79
N ASP A 145 -10.38 6.69 -6.65
CA ASP A 145 -9.98 7.55 -7.77
C ASP A 145 -8.48 7.48 -8.06
N LYS A 146 -7.83 6.49 -7.58
CA LYS A 146 -6.36 6.46 -7.63
C LYS A 146 -5.85 5.43 -8.58
#